data_2fcf67a69a5ffb2c76341fc9254d6635
#
_entry.id   2fcf67a69a5ffb2c76341fc9254d6635
#
_cell.length_a   1.000
_cell.length_b   1.000
_cell.length_c   1.000
_cell.angle_alpha   90.00
_cell.angle_beta   90.00
_cell.angle_gamma   90.00
#
_symmetry.space_group_name_H-M   'P 1'
#
loop_
_entity.id
_entity.type
_entity.pdbx_description
1 polymer ?
#
loop_
_entity_poly.entity_id
_entity_poly.type
_entity_poly.pdbx_seq_one_letter_code
_entity_poly.pdbx_strand_id
1 'polypeptide(L)'
;MTMMEIWQKLTAGEFAGWAVLLLILLLSLIQISPIKLNPWDKLFTWLGNKLNGKVVKQVQDLWINTHRQTLLTFARECRAGVEHSAEEWGYVLNISDEYEAFCEKNGITNGVVRADTRYIRDLYHELSREHKIK
;
A
#
# COMPACT_ATOMS: atom_id res chain seq x y z
N MET A 1 9.86 50.06 27.35
CA MET A 1 9.42 49.32 26.12
C MET A 1 8.56 50.23 25.29
N THR A 2 9.06 50.64 24.14
CA THR A 2 8.27 51.44 23.20
C THR A 2 7.39 50.52 22.36
N MET A 3 6.27 51.03 21.87
CA MET A 3 5.33 50.28 21.00
C MET A 3 6.07 49.66 19.81
N MET A 4 7.11 50.30 19.32
CA MET A 4 7.93 49.83 18.20
C MET A 4 8.77 48.59 18.55
N GLU A 5 9.30 48.49 19.76
CA GLU A 5 10.03 47.33 20.25
C GLU A 5 9.12 46.12 20.45
N ILE A 6 7.86 46.36 20.85
CA ILE A 6 6.84 45.32 20.94
C ILE A 6 6.50 44.80 19.54
N TRP A 7 6.37 45.67 18.55
CA TRP A 7 6.12 45.30 17.15
C TRP A 7 7.31 44.56 16.53
N GLN A 8 8.55 44.96 16.82
CA GLN A 8 9.73 44.25 16.31
C GLN A 8 9.89 42.86 16.95
N LYS A 9 9.59 42.68 18.23
CA LYS A 9 9.56 41.37 18.86
C LYS A 9 8.45 40.47 18.35
N LEU A 10 7.28 41.03 18.05
CA LEU A 10 6.16 40.32 17.43
C LEU A 10 6.46 39.84 15.99
N THR A 11 7.31 40.58 15.26
CA THR A 11 7.67 40.23 13.87
C THR A 11 8.88 39.32 13.74
N ALA A 12 9.71 39.19 14.79
CA ALA A 12 10.99 38.49 14.79
C ALA A 12 10.95 37.05 15.35
N GLY A 13 10.00 36.25 14.93
CA GLY A 13 10.00 34.79 15.19
C GLY A 13 9.22 34.34 16.44
N GLU A 14 8.99 35.22 17.45
CA GLU A 14 8.16 34.87 18.60
C GLU A 14 6.67 34.81 18.23
N PHE A 15 6.26 35.55 17.21
CA PHE A 15 4.88 35.55 16.71
C PHE A 15 4.44 34.17 16.17
N ALA A 16 5.35 33.44 15.54
CA ALA A 16 5.05 32.11 15.04
C ALA A 16 4.74 31.12 16.19
N GLY A 17 5.49 31.22 17.31
CA GLY A 17 5.25 30.41 18.50
C GLY A 17 3.89 30.69 19.15
N TRP A 18 3.56 31.96 19.32
CA TRP A 18 2.26 32.38 19.88
C TRP A 18 1.08 32.05 18.95
N ALA A 19 1.26 32.19 17.65
CA ALA A 19 0.24 31.80 16.66
C ALA A 19 -0.03 30.29 16.69
N VAL A 20 1.00 29.48 16.82
CA VAL A 20 0.88 28.03 16.97
C VAL A 20 0.18 27.65 18.28
N LEU A 21 0.55 28.28 19.40
CA LEU A 21 -0.11 28.06 20.68
C LEU A 21 -1.59 28.47 20.66
N LEU A 22 -1.92 29.61 20.06
CA LEU A 22 -3.28 30.08 19.88
C LEU A 22 -4.09 29.14 18.98
N LEU A 23 -3.47 28.61 17.93
CA LEU A 23 -4.10 27.64 17.05
C LEU A 23 -4.39 26.31 17.79
N ILE A 24 -3.43 25.83 18.58
CA ILE A 24 -3.61 24.63 19.41
C ILE A 24 -4.72 24.84 20.44
N LEU A 25 -4.77 26.00 21.08
CA LEU A 25 -5.80 26.34 22.05
C LEU A 25 -7.19 26.42 21.39
N LEU A 26 -7.31 27.07 20.24
CA LEU A 26 -8.54 27.14 19.45
C LEU A 26 -9.03 25.74 19.02
N LEU A 27 -8.12 24.89 18.54
CA LEU A 27 -8.44 23.53 18.14
C LEU A 27 -8.85 22.66 19.34
N SER A 28 -8.25 22.90 20.51
CA SER A 28 -8.63 22.23 21.76
C SER A 28 -10.02 22.66 22.25
N LEU A 29 -10.36 23.93 22.10
CA LEU A 29 -11.72 24.43 22.41
C LEU A 29 -12.80 23.84 21.51
N ILE A 30 -12.49 23.61 20.24
CA ILE A 30 -13.40 22.94 19.29
C ILE A 30 -13.65 21.48 19.68
N GLN A 31 -12.66 20.80 20.27
CA GLN A 31 -12.82 19.42 20.76
C GLN A 31 -13.73 19.31 21.99
N ILE A 32 -13.83 20.35 22.79
CA ILE A 32 -14.70 20.41 24.00
C ILE A 32 -16.15 20.76 23.61
N SER A 33 -16.36 21.29 22.40
CA SER A 33 -17.69 21.61 21.88
C SER A 33 -18.51 20.34 21.59
N PRO A 34 -19.82 20.30 21.90
CA PRO A 34 -20.69 19.14 21.61
C PRO A 34 -20.88 18.88 20.12
N ILE A 35 -20.34 19.72 19.26
CA ILE A 35 -20.29 19.48 17.82
C ILE A 35 -19.15 18.51 17.55
N LYS A 36 -19.48 17.26 17.19
CA LYS A 36 -18.54 16.19 16.82
C LYS A 36 -17.79 16.46 15.51
N LEU A 37 -17.18 17.62 15.39
CA LEU A 37 -16.24 17.93 14.32
C LEU A 37 -14.84 17.69 14.87
N ASN A 38 -14.26 16.55 14.58
CA ASN A 38 -12.85 16.32 14.88
C ASN A 38 -12.00 16.88 13.71
N PRO A 39 -11.47 18.11 13.81
CA PRO A 39 -10.68 18.71 12.73
C PRO A 39 -9.38 17.94 12.49
N TRP A 40 -8.91 17.21 13.51
CA TRP A 40 -7.72 16.39 13.42
C TRP A 40 -7.87 15.21 12.47
N ASP A 41 -9.03 14.54 12.46
CA ASP A 41 -9.29 13.44 11.54
C ASP A 41 -9.23 13.90 10.07
N LYS A 42 -9.81 15.06 9.78
CA LYS A 42 -9.74 15.64 8.43
C LYS A 42 -8.33 16.08 8.07
N LEU A 43 -7.61 16.69 9.01
CA LEU A 43 -6.22 17.11 8.81
C LEU A 43 -5.29 15.92 8.59
N PHE A 44 -5.39 14.88 9.43
CA PHE A 44 -4.58 13.67 9.29
C PHE A 44 -4.94 12.87 8.05
N THR A 45 -6.21 12.81 7.67
CA THR A 45 -6.64 12.16 6.42
C THR A 45 -6.11 12.91 5.21
N TRP A 46 -6.22 14.25 5.21
CA TRP A 46 -5.69 15.08 4.12
C TRP A 46 -4.16 14.98 4.01
N LEU A 47 -3.46 15.06 5.13
CA LEU A 47 -2.00 14.94 5.18
C LEU A 47 -1.54 13.53 4.78
N GLY A 48 -2.24 12.50 5.27
CA GLY A 48 -2.01 11.11 4.90
C GLY A 48 -2.19 10.87 3.41
N ASN A 49 -3.28 11.35 2.83
CA ASN A 49 -3.53 11.21 1.40
C ASN A 49 -2.48 11.94 0.54
N LYS A 50 -2.01 13.11 0.99
CA LYS A 50 -1.03 13.90 0.23
C LYS A 50 0.40 13.36 0.34
N LEU A 51 0.78 12.85 1.52
CA LEU A 51 2.12 12.32 1.79
C LEU A 51 2.23 10.83 1.39
N ASN A 52 1.19 10.05 1.62
CA ASN A 52 1.20 8.59 1.43
C ASN A 52 0.83 8.16 0.00
N GLY A 53 0.21 9.02 -0.82
CA GLY A 53 -0.22 8.65 -2.17
C GLY A 53 0.93 8.14 -3.04
N LYS A 54 2.10 8.77 -2.96
CA LYS A 54 3.31 8.34 -3.68
C LYS A 54 3.89 7.04 -3.11
N VAL A 55 3.92 6.92 -1.78
CA VAL A 55 4.42 5.73 -1.07
C VAL A 55 3.49 4.54 -1.33
N VAL A 56 2.18 4.73 -1.25
CA VAL A 56 1.19 3.69 -1.56
C VAL A 56 1.37 3.16 -2.98
N LYS A 57 1.55 4.06 -3.97
CA LYS A 57 1.81 3.65 -5.34
C LYS A 57 3.11 2.85 -5.48
N GLN A 58 4.20 3.29 -4.84
CA GLN A 58 5.47 2.55 -4.84
C GLN A 58 5.35 1.17 -4.22
N VAL A 59 4.61 1.04 -3.11
CA VAL A 59 4.33 -0.25 -2.46
C VAL A 59 3.51 -1.15 -3.37
N GLN A 60 2.50 -0.62 -4.05
CA GLN A 60 1.69 -1.38 -5.02
C GLN A 60 2.53 -1.85 -6.21
N ASP A 61 3.39 -0.97 -6.76
CA ASP A 61 4.28 -1.33 -7.86
C ASP A 61 5.29 -2.41 -7.44
N LEU A 62 5.83 -2.32 -6.23
CA LEU A 62 6.71 -3.34 -5.67
C LEU A 62 5.98 -4.66 -5.47
N TRP A 63 4.78 -4.63 -4.90
CA TRP A 63 3.95 -5.80 -4.67
C TRP A 63 3.65 -6.55 -5.98
N ILE A 64 3.18 -5.82 -7.01
CA ILE A 64 2.82 -6.43 -8.30
C ILE A 64 4.04 -7.01 -9.02
N ASN A 65 5.18 -6.32 -8.96
CA ASN A 65 6.42 -6.80 -9.55
C ASN A 65 6.95 -8.05 -8.85
N THR A 66 6.88 -8.10 -7.52
CA THR A 66 7.30 -9.26 -6.73
C THR A 66 6.43 -10.48 -7.03
N HIS A 67 5.12 -10.34 -7.03
CA HIS A 67 4.19 -11.41 -7.36
C HIS A 67 4.37 -11.91 -8.80
N ARG A 68 4.54 -11.00 -9.74
CA ARG A 68 4.83 -11.33 -11.13
C ARG A 68 6.12 -12.13 -11.26
N GLN A 69 7.20 -11.72 -10.60
CA GLN A 69 8.47 -12.44 -10.64
C GLN A 69 8.36 -13.84 -10.03
N THR A 70 7.64 -13.97 -8.94
CA THR A 70 7.38 -15.28 -8.30
C THR A 70 6.67 -16.23 -9.27
N LEU A 71 5.60 -15.77 -9.94
CA LEU A 71 4.85 -16.58 -10.90
C LEU A 71 5.69 -16.99 -12.11
N LEU A 72 6.43 -16.05 -12.70
CA LEU A 72 7.29 -16.32 -13.85
C LEU A 72 8.42 -17.29 -13.49
N THR A 73 9.02 -17.13 -12.31
CA THR A 73 10.10 -18.01 -11.84
C THR A 73 9.58 -19.42 -11.58
N PHE A 74 8.46 -19.56 -10.88
CA PHE A 74 7.84 -20.86 -10.62
C PHE A 74 7.45 -21.59 -11.91
N ALA A 75 6.83 -20.89 -12.86
CA ALA A 75 6.48 -21.48 -14.16
C ALA A 75 7.73 -21.97 -14.93
N ARG A 76 8.82 -21.19 -14.87
CA ARG A 76 10.09 -21.56 -15.49
C ARG A 76 10.71 -22.80 -14.83
N GLU A 77 10.68 -22.86 -13.50
CA GLU A 77 11.17 -24.01 -12.73
C GLU A 77 10.35 -25.27 -13.05
N CYS A 78 9.05 -25.18 -13.13
CA CYS A 78 8.18 -26.29 -13.55
C CYS A 78 8.51 -26.77 -14.96
N ARG A 79 8.77 -25.88 -15.91
CA ARG A 79 9.19 -26.24 -17.27
C ARG A 79 10.56 -26.90 -17.31
N ALA A 80 11.43 -26.54 -16.38
CA ALA A 80 12.75 -27.16 -16.19
C ALA A 80 12.71 -28.52 -15.46
N GLY A 81 11.54 -28.96 -15.01
CA GLY A 81 11.35 -30.23 -14.32
C GLY A 81 11.69 -30.19 -12.83
N VAL A 82 11.75 -29.00 -12.22
CA VAL A 82 11.95 -28.86 -10.78
C VAL A 82 10.69 -29.33 -10.04
N GLU A 83 10.88 -30.21 -9.06
CA GLU A 83 9.80 -30.67 -8.19
C GLU A 83 9.56 -29.67 -7.07
N HIS A 84 8.29 -29.37 -6.80
CA HIS A 84 7.86 -28.47 -5.74
C HIS A 84 7.00 -29.20 -4.72
N SER A 85 7.11 -28.82 -3.46
CA SER A 85 6.29 -29.34 -2.37
C SER A 85 4.82 -28.89 -2.48
N ALA A 86 3.92 -29.62 -1.80
CA ALA A 86 2.51 -29.22 -1.72
C ALA A 86 2.34 -27.81 -1.14
N GLU A 87 3.20 -27.41 -0.20
CA GLU A 87 3.20 -26.08 0.39
C GLU A 87 3.57 -24.99 -0.62
N GLU A 88 4.61 -25.21 -1.42
CA GLU A 88 5.02 -24.30 -2.51
C GLU A 88 3.93 -24.15 -3.56
N TRP A 89 3.27 -25.24 -3.95
CA TRP A 89 2.13 -25.22 -4.83
C TRP A 89 0.98 -24.39 -4.27
N GLY A 90 0.61 -24.60 -3.00
CA GLY A 90 -0.43 -23.83 -2.32
C GLY A 90 -0.12 -22.34 -2.28
N TYR A 91 1.13 -22.00 -1.98
CA TYR A 91 1.59 -20.61 -1.96
C TYR A 91 1.49 -19.94 -3.33
N VAL A 92 1.97 -20.60 -4.38
CA VAL A 92 1.95 -20.03 -5.75
C VAL A 92 0.54 -19.92 -6.31
N LEU A 93 -0.33 -20.87 -6.03
CA LEU A 93 -1.74 -20.77 -6.43
C LEU A 93 -2.44 -19.59 -5.76
N ASN A 94 -2.19 -19.36 -4.47
CA ASN A 94 -2.71 -18.20 -3.76
C ASN A 94 -2.19 -16.87 -4.35
N ILE A 95 -0.89 -16.78 -4.61
CA ILE A 95 -0.29 -15.61 -5.29
C ILE A 95 -0.90 -15.39 -6.67
N SER A 96 -1.16 -16.46 -7.41
CA SER A 96 -1.81 -16.39 -8.72
C SER A 96 -3.21 -15.76 -8.64
N ASP A 97 -4.01 -16.19 -7.66
CA ASP A 97 -5.35 -15.66 -7.44
C ASP A 97 -5.32 -14.18 -7.02
N GLU A 98 -4.44 -13.82 -6.09
CA GLU A 98 -4.25 -12.44 -5.64
C GLU A 98 -3.78 -11.53 -6.77
N TYR A 99 -2.83 -11.98 -7.57
CA TYR A 99 -2.30 -11.24 -8.72
C TYR A 99 -3.38 -11.00 -9.79
N GLU A 100 -4.14 -12.03 -10.13
CA GLU A 100 -5.23 -11.91 -11.11
C GLU A 100 -6.33 -10.97 -10.62
N ALA A 101 -6.76 -11.09 -9.36
CA ALA A 101 -7.74 -10.19 -8.75
C ALA A 101 -7.28 -8.73 -8.74
N PHE A 102 -5.99 -8.49 -8.44
CA PHE A 102 -5.41 -7.16 -8.49
C PHE A 102 -5.39 -6.59 -9.92
N CYS A 103 -4.97 -7.39 -10.89
CA CYS A 103 -4.94 -6.98 -12.30
C CYS A 103 -6.34 -6.64 -12.82
N GLU A 104 -7.34 -7.46 -12.50
CA GLU A 104 -8.74 -7.24 -12.89
C GLU A 104 -9.28 -5.94 -12.29
N LYS A 105 -9.08 -5.74 -10.98
CA LYS A 105 -9.52 -4.53 -10.27
C LYS A 105 -8.90 -3.25 -10.84
N ASN A 106 -7.66 -3.31 -11.30
CA ASN A 106 -6.91 -2.14 -11.79
C ASN A 106 -6.85 -2.04 -13.32
N GLY A 107 -7.54 -2.91 -14.06
CA GLY A 107 -7.57 -2.91 -15.52
C GLY A 107 -6.19 -3.21 -16.15
N ILE A 108 -5.33 -3.95 -15.47
CA ILE A 108 -3.99 -4.31 -15.94
C ILE A 108 -4.07 -5.58 -16.78
N THR A 109 -3.67 -5.50 -18.03
CA THR A 109 -3.57 -6.66 -18.91
C THR A 109 -2.12 -7.12 -19.01
N ASN A 110 -1.85 -8.36 -18.59
CA ASN A 110 -0.53 -8.98 -18.74
C ASN A 110 -0.68 -10.40 -19.30
N GLY A 111 -0.62 -10.51 -20.64
CA GLY A 111 -0.84 -11.77 -21.34
C GLY A 111 0.20 -12.84 -21.00
N VAL A 112 1.45 -12.47 -20.75
CA VAL A 112 2.52 -13.42 -20.41
C VAL A 112 2.26 -14.07 -19.06
N VAL A 113 1.99 -13.27 -18.03
CA VAL A 113 1.72 -13.82 -16.70
C VAL A 113 0.43 -14.63 -16.69
N ARG A 114 -0.60 -14.20 -17.43
CA ARG A 114 -1.85 -14.97 -17.56
C ARG A 114 -1.62 -16.34 -18.19
N ALA A 115 -0.76 -16.44 -19.19
CA ALA A 115 -0.39 -17.71 -19.79
C ALA A 115 0.35 -18.61 -18.80
N ASP A 116 1.28 -18.05 -18.02
CA ASP A 116 2.04 -18.77 -17.01
C ASP A 116 1.16 -19.21 -15.82
N THR A 117 0.24 -18.39 -15.37
CA THR A 117 -0.70 -18.78 -14.30
C THR A 117 -1.63 -19.91 -14.75
N ARG A 118 -2.09 -19.86 -15.98
CA ARG A 118 -2.88 -20.98 -16.58
C ARG A 118 -2.06 -22.25 -16.63
N TYR A 119 -0.83 -22.20 -17.12
CA TYR A 119 0.07 -23.33 -17.17
C TYR A 119 0.32 -23.94 -15.77
N ILE A 120 0.56 -23.10 -14.76
CA ILE A 120 0.75 -23.53 -13.36
C ILE A 120 -0.50 -24.29 -12.86
N ARG A 121 -1.70 -23.76 -13.09
CA ARG A 121 -2.94 -24.40 -12.67
C ARG A 121 -3.20 -25.73 -13.39
N ASP A 122 -2.98 -25.77 -14.68
CA ASP A 122 -3.17 -26.99 -15.47
C ASP A 122 -2.21 -28.08 -15.01
N LEU A 123 -0.94 -27.74 -14.81
CA LEU A 123 0.07 -28.66 -14.31
C LEU A 123 -0.25 -29.13 -12.87
N TYR A 124 -0.71 -28.23 -12.00
CA TYR A 124 -1.15 -28.61 -10.65
C TYR A 124 -2.28 -29.64 -10.69
N HIS A 125 -3.28 -29.43 -11.53
CA HIS A 125 -4.41 -30.36 -11.68
C HIS A 125 -3.97 -31.71 -12.22
N GLU A 126 -3.02 -31.74 -13.15
CA GLU A 126 -2.45 -32.97 -13.69
C GLU A 126 -1.68 -33.75 -12.61
N LEU A 127 -0.72 -33.08 -11.93
CA LEU A 127 0.08 -33.69 -10.88
C LEU A 127 -0.76 -34.13 -9.67
N SER A 128 -1.81 -33.38 -9.34
CA SER A 128 -2.73 -33.72 -8.26
C SER A 128 -3.54 -34.97 -8.59
N ARG A 129 -4.00 -35.15 -9.82
CA ARG A 129 -4.68 -36.38 -10.29
C ARG A 129 -3.75 -37.58 -10.26
N GLU A 130 -2.49 -37.38 -10.53
CA GLU A 130 -1.47 -38.44 -10.53
C GLU A 130 -0.88 -38.72 -9.13
N HIS A 131 -1.37 -38.02 -8.08
CA HIS A 131 -0.87 -38.11 -6.71
C HIS A 131 0.65 -37.84 -6.58
N LYS A 132 1.20 -36.99 -7.44
CA LYS A 132 2.63 -36.65 -7.48
C LYS A 132 3.00 -35.43 -6.63
N ILE A 133 2.02 -34.71 -6.09
CA ILE A 133 2.29 -33.61 -5.17
C ILE A 133 2.45 -34.16 -3.76
N LYS A 134 3.62 -33.95 -3.15
CA LYS A 134 3.99 -34.43 -1.82
C LYS A 134 4.00 -33.32 -0.78
#